data_154f5e1954cfd845ae1cac85c26e378c
#
_entry.id   154f5e1954cfd845ae1cac85c26e378c
#
_cell.length_a   1.000
_cell.length_b   1.000
_cell.length_c   1.000
_cell.angle_alpha   90.00
_cell.angle_beta   90.00
_cell.angle_gamma   90.00
#
_symmetry.space_group_name_H-M   'P 1'
#
loop_
_entity.id
_entity.type
_entity.pdbx_description
1 polymer ?
#
loop_
_entity_poly.entity_id
_entity_poly.type
_entity_poly.pdbx_seq_one_letter_code
_entity_poly.pdbx_strand_id
1 'polypeptide(L)'
;MKFAGKIKNGKLTLDDNLGFRDYLLLIEGDVHLEIKRAEKVRSPQQNAYYRVIIRILAKELGYTEQEMHETIKQKYDVESTKQLDMKEFTELIETIKRWAVIDMGIVLPNAKQSHL
;
A
#
# COMPACT_ATOMS: atom_id res chain seq x y z
N MET A 1 -8.78 23.04 2.60
CA MET A 1 -9.76 22.35 1.76
C MET A 1 -9.05 21.43 0.77
N LYS A 2 -9.61 20.27 0.49
CA LYS A 2 -8.99 19.30 -0.42
C LYS A 2 -9.86 19.07 -1.63
N PHE A 3 -9.23 18.96 -2.80
CA PHE A 3 -9.92 18.64 -4.04
C PHE A 3 -9.35 17.36 -4.62
N ALA A 4 -10.22 16.44 -4.99
CA ALA A 4 -9.83 15.18 -5.60
C ALA A 4 -9.81 15.30 -7.11
N GLY A 5 -8.96 14.52 -7.75
CA GLY A 5 -8.86 14.50 -9.18
C GLY A 5 -8.04 13.32 -9.68
N LYS A 6 -7.81 13.30 -10.98
CA LYS A 6 -7.01 12.27 -11.63
C LYS A 6 -5.95 12.93 -12.51
N ILE A 7 -4.77 12.33 -12.52
CA ILE A 7 -3.70 12.75 -13.43
C ILE A 7 -3.47 11.62 -14.42
N LYS A 8 -3.56 11.96 -15.70
CA LYS A 8 -3.30 11.03 -16.79
C LYS A 8 -2.53 11.74 -17.90
N ASN A 9 -1.42 11.16 -18.31
CA ASN A 9 -0.56 11.72 -19.35
C ASN A 9 -0.16 13.17 -19.08
N GLY A 10 0.12 13.52 -17.82
CA GLY A 10 0.49 14.87 -17.44
C GLY A 10 -0.66 15.86 -17.32
N LYS A 11 -1.89 15.40 -17.48
CA LYS A 11 -3.08 16.26 -17.38
C LYS A 11 -3.84 15.98 -16.10
N LEU A 12 -4.19 17.05 -15.39
CA LEU A 12 -5.00 16.98 -14.18
C LEU A 12 -6.47 17.22 -14.52
N THR A 13 -7.33 16.32 -14.11
CA THR A 13 -8.77 16.46 -14.20
C THR A 13 -9.35 16.43 -12.78
N LEU A 14 -10.00 17.50 -12.38
CA LEU A 14 -10.62 17.59 -11.06
C LEU A 14 -12.04 17.03 -11.10
N ASP A 15 -12.44 16.35 -10.02
CA ASP A 15 -13.79 15.80 -9.91
C ASP A 15 -14.83 16.90 -9.77
N ASP A 16 -14.47 18.00 -9.07
CA ASP A 16 -15.35 19.16 -8.88
C ASP A 16 -14.65 20.43 -9.38
N ASN A 17 -14.70 20.62 -10.70
CA ASN A 17 -14.08 21.77 -11.34
C ASN A 17 -14.70 23.11 -10.91
N LEU A 18 -16.02 23.12 -10.79
CA LEU A 18 -16.74 24.35 -10.42
C LEU A 18 -16.44 24.74 -8.98
N GLY A 19 -16.43 23.78 -8.07
CA GLY A 19 -16.09 24.03 -6.67
C GLY A 19 -14.65 24.53 -6.52
N PHE A 20 -13.73 24.00 -7.31
CA PHE A 20 -12.35 24.43 -7.31
C PHE A 20 -12.23 25.88 -7.78
N ARG A 21 -12.91 26.24 -8.86
CA ARG A 21 -12.93 27.61 -9.38
C ARG A 21 -13.53 28.59 -8.37
N ASP A 22 -14.63 28.19 -7.73
CA ASP A 22 -15.28 29.04 -6.71
C ASP A 22 -14.32 29.24 -5.53
N TYR A 23 -13.61 28.20 -5.12
CA TYR A 23 -12.65 28.30 -4.05
C TYR A 23 -11.50 29.26 -4.39
N LEU A 24 -11.02 29.25 -5.63
CA LEU A 24 -9.98 30.18 -6.07
C LEU A 24 -10.41 31.63 -6.00
N LEU A 25 -11.70 31.91 -6.19
CA LEU A 25 -12.22 33.26 -6.08
C LEU A 25 -12.24 33.80 -4.65
N LEU A 26 -12.20 32.90 -3.67
CA LEU A 26 -12.20 33.27 -2.24
C LEU A 26 -10.82 33.54 -1.70
N ILE A 27 -9.77 33.23 -2.43
CA ILE A 27 -8.39 33.34 -1.96
C ILE A 27 -7.63 34.35 -2.80
N GLU A 28 -6.89 35.25 -2.10
CA GLU A 28 -5.99 36.19 -2.76
C GLU A 28 -4.62 36.10 -2.13
N GLY A 29 -3.58 36.36 -2.92
CA GLY A 29 -2.19 36.39 -2.47
C GLY A 29 -1.42 35.14 -2.80
N ASP A 30 -0.32 34.95 -2.12
CA ASP A 30 0.57 33.81 -2.34
C ASP A 30 -0.07 32.54 -1.79
N VAL A 31 0.06 31.45 -2.54
CA VAL A 31 -0.52 30.16 -2.14
C VAL A 31 0.51 29.04 -2.28
N HIS A 32 0.32 27.99 -1.51
CA HIS A 32 1.05 26.73 -1.68
C HIS A 32 0.10 25.70 -2.27
N LEU A 33 0.52 25.10 -3.37
CA LEU A 33 -0.24 24.02 -3.99
C LEU A 33 0.48 22.71 -3.75
N GLU A 34 -0.23 21.75 -3.16
CA GLU A 34 0.29 20.43 -2.88
C GLU A 34 -0.53 19.38 -3.60
N ILE A 35 0.15 18.50 -4.34
CA ILE A 35 -0.48 17.37 -5.02
C ILE A 35 0.04 16.09 -4.41
N LYS A 36 -0.86 15.29 -3.83
CA LYS A 36 -0.52 14.01 -3.23
C LYS A 36 -1.27 12.90 -3.94
N ARG A 37 -0.64 11.75 -4.06
CA ARG A 37 -1.30 10.57 -4.57
C ARG A 37 -2.45 10.20 -3.63
N ALA A 38 -3.63 9.94 -4.19
CA ALA A 38 -4.77 9.52 -3.38
C ALA A 38 -4.46 8.19 -2.70
N GLU A 39 -4.79 8.09 -1.42
CA GLU A 39 -4.64 6.85 -0.69
C GLU A 39 -5.71 5.87 -1.19
N LYS A 40 -5.26 4.74 -1.74
CA LYS A 40 -6.16 3.64 -2.06
C LYS A 40 -6.29 2.76 -0.84
N VAL A 41 -7.52 2.61 -0.37
CA VAL A 41 -7.80 1.74 0.76
C VAL A 41 -7.57 0.30 0.32
N ARG A 42 -6.61 -0.38 0.95
CA ARG A 42 -6.40 -1.80 0.71
C ARG A 42 -7.56 -2.58 1.31
N SER A 43 -7.91 -3.72 0.71
CA SER A 43 -9.00 -4.53 1.25
C SER A 43 -8.60 -5.08 2.62
N PRO A 44 -9.56 -5.17 3.58
CA PRO A 44 -9.28 -5.82 4.87
C PRO A 44 -8.78 -7.25 4.71
N GLN A 45 -9.25 -7.95 3.70
CA GLN A 45 -8.84 -9.32 3.38
C GLN A 45 -7.37 -9.39 3.00
N GLN A 46 -6.89 -8.44 2.21
CA GLN A 46 -5.50 -8.37 1.80
C GLN A 46 -4.58 -8.08 2.98
N ASN A 47 -4.98 -7.19 3.88
CA ASN A 47 -4.24 -6.92 5.11
C ASN A 47 -4.19 -8.13 6.02
N ALA A 48 -5.31 -8.84 6.17
CA ALA A 48 -5.38 -10.05 6.99
C ALA A 48 -4.48 -11.15 6.41
N TYR A 49 -4.47 -11.31 5.11
CA TYR A 49 -3.62 -12.28 4.43
C TYR A 49 -2.13 -11.97 4.65
N TYR A 50 -1.74 -10.72 4.53
CA TYR A 50 -0.37 -10.29 4.79
C TYR A 50 0.06 -10.65 6.22
N ARG A 51 -0.80 -10.42 7.20
CA ARG A 51 -0.52 -10.76 8.60
C ARG A 51 -0.33 -12.25 8.81
N VAL A 52 -1.13 -13.07 8.13
CA VAL A 52 -0.99 -14.53 8.18
C VAL A 52 0.38 -14.95 7.64
N ILE A 53 0.79 -14.38 6.50
CA ILE A 53 2.11 -14.64 5.91
C ILE A 53 3.23 -14.27 6.88
N ILE A 54 3.17 -13.07 7.46
CA ILE A 54 4.17 -12.60 8.41
C ILE A 54 4.24 -13.52 9.64
N ARG A 55 3.09 -13.96 10.15
CA ARG A 55 3.04 -14.85 11.31
C ARG A 55 3.70 -16.20 11.03
N ILE A 56 3.41 -16.78 9.87
CA ILE A 56 4.00 -18.06 9.47
C ILE A 56 5.52 -17.95 9.33
N LEU A 57 5.99 -16.92 8.63
CA LEU A 57 7.42 -16.70 8.43
C LEU A 57 8.15 -16.41 9.74
N ALA A 58 7.55 -15.61 10.60
CA ALA A 58 8.11 -15.30 11.91
C ALA A 58 8.30 -16.55 12.73
N LYS A 59 7.30 -17.42 12.77
CA LYS A 59 7.35 -18.69 13.50
C LYS A 59 8.45 -19.60 12.94
N GLU A 60 8.53 -19.72 11.64
CA GLU A 60 9.53 -20.60 10.99
C GLU A 60 10.95 -20.12 11.18
N LEU A 61 11.16 -18.80 11.23
CA LEU A 61 12.49 -18.21 11.35
C LEU A 61 12.85 -17.84 12.79
N GLY A 62 11.94 -18.02 13.75
CA GLY A 62 12.20 -17.70 15.14
C GLY A 62 12.17 -16.19 15.44
N TYR A 63 11.45 -15.42 14.64
CA TYR A 63 11.29 -13.98 14.86
C TYR A 63 9.95 -13.68 15.49
N THR A 64 9.82 -12.48 16.09
CA THR A 64 8.50 -11.94 16.40
C THR A 64 7.84 -11.44 15.11
N GLU A 65 6.53 -11.24 15.14
CA GLU A 65 5.82 -10.69 13.99
C GLU A 65 6.35 -9.31 13.62
N GLN A 66 6.66 -8.49 14.62
CA GLN A 66 7.23 -7.16 14.39
C GLN A 66 8.61 -7.25 13.73
N GLU A 67 9.46 -8.12 14.22
CA GLU A 67 10.77 -8.31 13.62
C GLU A 67 10.69 -8.79 12.18
N MET A 68 9.76 -9.72 11.90
CA MET A 68 9.57 -10.22 10.55
C MET A 68 9.05 -9.12 9.61
N HIS A 69 8.11 -8.31 10.08
CA HIS A 69 7.59 -7.18 9.31
C HIS A 69 8.70 -6.19 8.97
N GLU A 70 9.54 -5.84 9.95
CA GLU A 70 10.67 -4.94 9.73
C GLU A 70 11.69 -5.54 8.75
N THR A 71 11.95 -6.85 8.85
CA THR A 71 12.86 -7.54 7.95
C THR A 71 12.36 -7.48 6.50
N ILE A 72 11.07 -7.69 6.29
CA ILE A 72 10.46 -7.59 4.96
C ILE A 72 10.59 -6.19 4.39
N LYS A 73 10.32 -5.17 5.21
CA LYS A 73 10.43 -3.78 4.77
C LYS A 73 11.86 -3.44 4.33
N GLN A 74 12.84 -3.89 5.09
CA GLN A 74 14.25 -3.66 4.76
C GLN A 74 14.67 -4.42 3.51
N LYS A 75 14.27 -5.68 3.40
CA LYS A 75 14.64 -6.54 2.28
C LYS A 75 14.15 -6.00 0.93
N TYR A 76 12.95 -5.44 0.90
CA TYR A 76 12.33 -4.95 -0.33
C TYR A 76 12.31 -3.43 -0.43
N ASP A 77 13.06 -2.75 0.45
CA ASP A 77 13.21 -1.29 0.47
C ASP A 77 11.87 -0.57 0.51
N VAL A 78 11.00 -1.01 1.43
CA VAL A 78 9.70 -0.43 1.66
C VAL A 78 9.71 0.32 2.99
N GLU A 79 9.49 1.62 2.98
CA GLU A 79 9.45 2.40 4.21
C GLU A 79 8.23 2.09 5.04
N SER A 80 7.07 1.95 4.39
CA SER A 80 5.82 1.64 5.05
C SER A 80 4.89 0.91 4.09
N THR A 81 4.31 -0.19 4.54
CA THR A 81 3.31 -0.92 3.74
C THR A 81 2.04 -0.10 3.53
N LYS A 82 1.79 0.89 4.38
CA LYS A 82 0.63 1.78 4.25
C LYS A 82 0.69 2.66 3.00
N GLN A 83 1.88 2.89 2.47
CA GLN A 83 2.08 3.70 1.26
C GLN A 83 1.85 2.93 -0.03
N LEU A 84 1.76 1.61 0.04
CA LEU A 84 1.56 0.76 -1.12
C LEU A 84 0.08 0.74 -1.51
N ASP A 85 -0.21 0.90 -2.81
CA ASP A 85 -1.57 0.70 -3.29
C ASP A 85 -1.87 -0.80 -3.39
N MET A 86 -3.09 -1.15 -3.79
CA MET A 86 -3.54 -2.54 -3.84
C MET A 86 -2.67 -3.38 -4.77
N LYS A 87 -2.29 -2.84 -5.93
CA LYS A 87 -1.46 -3.55 -6.90
C LYS A 87 -0.05 -3.75 -6.38
N GLU A 88 0.57 -2.71 -5.85
CA GLU A 88 1.92 -2.78 -5.28
C GLU A 88 1.98 -3.75 -4.11
N PHE A 89 0.95 -3.75 -3.27
CA PHE A 89 0.86 -4.65 -2.13
C PHE A 89 0.69 -6.11 -2.56
N THR A 90 -0.10 -6.36 -3.60
CA THR A 90 -0.25 -7.70 -4.18
C THR A 90 1.08 -8.20 -4.74
N GLU A 91 1.81 -7.34 -5.44
CA GLU A 91 3.13 -7.69 -5.98
C GLU A 91 4.13 -8.01 -4.86
N LEU A 92 4.10 -7.24 -3.77
CA LEU A 92 4.95 -7.52 -2.61
C LEU A 92 4.63 -8.89 -2.02
N ILE A 93 3.36 -9.20 -1.82
CA ILE A 93 2.93 -10.50 -1.28
C ILE A 93 3.40 -11.64 -2.18
N GLU A 94 3.23 -11.53 -3.49
CA GLU A 94 3.67 -12.55 -4.43
C GLU A 94 5.19 -12.72 -4.41
N THR A 95 5.94 -11.64 -4.27
CA THR A 95 7.39 -11.67 -4.17
C THR A 95 7.83 -12.39 -2.88
N ILE A 96 7.16 -12.11 -1.77
CA ILE A 96 7.44 -12.78 -0.49
C ILE A 96 7.17 -14.28 -0.59
N LYS A 97 6.05 -14.67 -1.20
CA LYS A 97 5.69 -16.08 -1.38
C LYS A 97 6.75 -16.81 -2.19
N ARG A 98 7.22 -16.19 -3.27
CA ARG A 98 8.26 -16.77 -4.12
C ARG A 98 9.57 -16.93 -3.36
N TRP A 99 9.98 -15.92 -2.63
CA TRP A 99 11.17 -15.97 -1.80
C TRP A 99 11.09 -17.08 -0.75
N ALA A 100 9.94 -17.23 -0.09
CA ALA A 100 9.73 -18.26 0.91
C ALA A 100 9.91 -19.67 0.34
N VAL A 101 9.39 -19.92 -0.86
CA VAL A 101 9.52 -21.21 -1.53
C VAL A 101 10.97 -21.46 -1.95
N ILE A 102 11.61 -20.50 -2.61
CA ILE A 102 12.93 -20.67 -3.21
C ILE A 102 14.01 -20.76 -2.13
N ASP A 103 14.02 -19.85 -1.17
CA ASP A 103 15.12 -19.74 -0.20
C ASP A 103 14.87 -20.57 1.06
N MET A 104 13.64 -20.81 1.45
CA MET A 104 13.31 -21.49 2.71
C MET A 104 12.52 -22.76 2.56
N GLY A 105 12.02 -23.05 1.36
CA GLY A 105 11.19 -24.22 1.13
C GLY A 105 9.83 -24.16 1.81
N ILE A 106 9.36 -22.96 2.17
CA ILE A 106 8.07 -22.75 2.84
C ILE A 106 7.01 -22.43 1.81
N VAL A 107 5.94 -23.23 1.76
CA VAL A 107 4.78 -22.97 0.91
C VAL A 107 3.74 -22.24 1.75
N LEU A 108 3.51 -20.95 1.41
CA LEU A 108 2.54 -20.14 2.12
C LEU A 108 1.12 -20.42 1.59
N PRO A 109 0.09 -20.35 2.45
CA PRO A 109 -1.28 -20.63 2.00
C PRO A 109 -1.78 -19.56 1.02
N ASN A 110 -2.74 -19.93 0.19
CA ASN A 110 -3.42 -18.97 -0.67
C ASN A 110 -4.35 -18.08 0.15
N ALA A 111 -4.69 -16.91 -0.41
CA ALA A 111 -5.56 -15.95 0.29
C ALA A 111 -6.90 -16.56 0.73
N LYS A 112 -7.46 -17.44 -0.09
CA LYS A 112 -8.72 -18.13 0.24
C LYS A 112 -8.58 -19.07 1.43
N GLN A 113 -7.41 -19.69 1.60
CA GLN A 113 -7.14 -20.61 2.70
C GLN A 113 -6.89 -19.88 4.02
N SER A 114 -6.46 -18.63 3.96
CA SER A 114 -6.16 -17.85 5.15
C SER A 114 -7.39 -17.33 5.89
N HIS A 115 -8.58 -17.49 5.31
CA HIS A 115 -9.84 -17.06 5.91
C HIS A 115 -10.51 -18.11 6.78
N LEU A 116 -9.91 -19.23 6.93
CA LEU A 116 -10.43 -20.33 7.72
C LEU A 116 -10.18 -20.15 9.21
#